data_84300c158f29048f7889ca83595b5efc
#
_entry.id   84300c158f29048f7889ca83595b5efc
#
_cell.length_a   1.000
_cell.length_b   1.000
_cell.length_c   1.000
_cell.angle_alpha   90.00
_cell.angle_beta   90.00
_cell.angle_gamma   90.00
#
_symmetry.space_group_name_H-M   'P 1'
#
loop_
_entity.id
_entity.type
_entity.pdbx_description
1 polymer ?
#
loop_
_entity_poly.entity_id
_entity_poly.type
_entity_poly.pdbx_seq_one_letter_code
_entity_poly.pdbx_strand_id
1 'polypeptide(L)'
;MVALGRREPKGAPFNGGVFSSAVAMGAAWATLVQRGLRSLATTRIAPIHPGEVLMEDFIEGFGITQHKLAVAIGVSPRRINEIVHGKRGVTADTAMRLSRYFGTTPGFWMNLQMRYELDRAEDALGDTLSGIVPLATVEVASKVSI
;
A
#
# COMPACT_ATOMS: atom_id res chain seq x y z
N MET A 1 28.41 17.00 -60.79
CA MET A 1 28.86 16.55 -59.45
C MET A 1 28.40 17.59 -58.47
N VAL A 2 27.38 17.29 -57.72
CA VAL A 2 26.71 18.22 -56.80
C VAL A 2 27.11 17.84 -55.40
N ALA A 3 27.81 18.73 -54.71
CA ALA A 3 28.16 18.59 -53.28
C ALA A 3 26.95 18.93 -52.44
N LEU A 4 26.40 17.94 -51.74
CA LEU A 4 25.35 18.15 -50.72
C LEU A 4 25.99 18.68 -49.45
N GLY A 5 25.83 19.99 -49.23
CA GLY A 5 26.16 20.64 -47.94
C GLY A 5 25.22 20.18 -46.85
N ARG A 6 25.74 19.43 -45.88
CA ARG A 6 25.04 19.20 -44.61
C ARG A 6 24.94 20.54 -43.86
N ARG A 7 23.72 21.00 -43.68
CA ARG A 7 23.46 22.06 -42.72
C ARG A 7 23.39 21.43 -41.34
N GLU A 8 24.36 21.73 -40.54
CA GLU A 8 24.27 21.49 -39.10
C GLU A 8 23.24 22.44 -38.46
N PRO A 9 22.35 21.93 -37.59
CA PRO A 9 21.53 22.84 -36.82
C PRO A 9 22.40 23.58 -35.80
N LYS A 10 22.49 24.89 -35.94
CA LYS A 10 23.09 25.77 -34.93
C LYS A 10 22.41 25.51 -33.61
N GLY A 11 23.17 25.01 -32.64
CA GLY A 11 22.73 24.90 -31.27
C GLY A 11 22.25 26.24 -30.74
N ALA A 12 21.04 26.27 -30.26
CA ALA A 12 20.51 27.40 -29.52
C ALA A 12 21.41 27.64 -28.29
N PRO A 13 21.74 28.89 -27.97
CA PRO A 13 22.51 29.17 -26.77
C PRO A 13 21.72 28.74 -25.54
N PHE A 14 22.32 27.85 -24.74
CA PHE A 14 21.79 27.46 -23.45
C PHE A 14 21.80 28.70 -22.56
N ASN A 15 20.64 29.35 -22.45
CA ASN A 15 20.50 30.55 -21.65
C ASN A 15 20.52 30.14 -20.16
N GLY A 16 21.69 30.33 -19.52
CA GLY A 16 21.94 30.04 -18.10
C GLY A 16 21.13 30.90 -17.11
N GLY A 17 20.02 31.49 -17.53
CA GLY A 17 19.20 32.37 -16.70
C GLY A 17 18.06 31.68 -15.94
N VAL A 18 17.81 30.40 -16.20
CA VAL A 18 16.64 29.71 -15.61
C VAL A 18 16.94 29.15 -14.21
N PHE A 19 18.20 28.99 -13.86
CA PHE A 19 18.58 28.45 -12.56
C PHE A 19 18.54 29.47 -11.41
N SER A 20 18.59 30.76 -11.69
CA SER A 20 18.53 31.77 -10.63
C SER A 20 17.13 31.99 -10.06
N SER A 21 16.09 31.72 -10.84
CA SER A 21 14.69 31.79 -10.38
C SER A 21 14.27 30.60 -9.52
N ALA A 22 14.89 29.45 -9.73
CA ALA A 22 14.54 28.22 -9.00
C ALA A 22 14.96 28.28 -7.53
N VAL A 23 16.03 29.01 -7.22
CA VAL A 23 16.55 29.14 -5.85
C VAL A 23 15.68 30.10 -5.02
N ALA A 24 15.12 31.14 -5.62
CA ALA A 24 14.19 32.04 -4.94
C ALA A 24 12.78 31.42 -4.73
N MET A 25 12.39 30.46 -5.55
CA MET A 25 11.16 29.69 -5.40
C MET A 25 11.31 28.48 -4.45
N GLY A 26 12.50 28.15 -4.01
CA GLY A 26 12.80 26.94 -3.26
C GLY A 26 12.04 26.82 -1.93
N ALA A 27 11.82 27.91 -1.22
CA ALA A 27 11.09 27.89 0.06
C ALA A 27 9.57 27.72 -0.13
N ALA A 28 9.00 28.39 -1.11
CA ALA A 28 7.56 28.30 -1.42
C ALA A 28 7.20 26.94 -2.04
N TRP A 29 8.07 26.44 -2.91
CA TRP A 29 7.94 25.10 -3.51
C TRP A 29 8.06 24.00 -2.44
N ALA A 30 9.05 24.05 -1.54
CA ALA A 30 9.21 23.09 -0.46
C ALA A 30 7.99 23.07 0.47
N THR A 31 7.43 24.24 0.78
CA THR A 31 6.20 24.34 1.59
C THR A 31 4.98 23.80 0.85
N LEU A 32 4.88 24.04 -0.47
CA LEU A 32 3.78 23.54 -1.30
C LEU A 32 3.86 22.01 -1.47
N VAL A 33 5.07 21.48 -1.70
CA VAL A 33 5.32 20.04 -1.80
C VAL A 33 5.06 19.35 -0.46
N GLN A 34 5.47 19.94 0.67
CA GLN A 34 5.18 19.38 1.99
C GLN A 34 3.68 19.44 2.34
N ARG A 35 2.98 20.49 1.94
CA ARG A 35 1.51 20.54 2.06
C ARG A 35 0.83 19.52 1.16
N GLY A 36 1.28 19.37 -0.08
CA GLY A 36 0.81 18.35 -1.02
C GLY A 36 1.08 16.93 -0.53
N LEU A 37 2.28 16.67 -0.03
CA LEU A 37 2.64 15.36 0.54
C LEU A 37 1.88 15.04 1.83
N ARG A 38 1.59 16.04 2.68
CA ARG A 38 0.70 15.84 3.84
C ARG A 38 -0.73 15.56 3.42
N SER A 39 -1.22 16.21 2.37
CA SER A 39 -2.55 15.93 1.81
C SER A 39 -2.61 14.55 1.15
N LEU A 40 -1.54 14.11 0.48
CA LEU A 40 -1.43 12.76 -0.09
C LEU A 40 -1.24 11.69 0.99
N ALA A 41 -0.56 12.01 2.10
CA ALA A 41 -0.45 11.12 3.26
C ALA A 41 -1.77 10.95 4.02
N THR A 42 -2.74 11.86 3.81
CA THR A 42 -4.05 11.82 4.46
C THR A 42 -5.13 11.18 3.59
N THR A 43 -4.81 10.80 2.33
CA THR A 43 -5.70 9.93 1.56
C THR A 43 -5.50 8.50 2.06
N ARG A 44 -6.08 8.21 3.20
CA ARG A 44 -6.12 6.87 3.76
C ARG A 44 -6.94 6.02 2.81
N ILE A 45 -6.26 5.13 2.12
CA ILE A 45 -6.93 4.10 1.31
C ILE A 45 -7.70 3.24 2.29
N ALA A 46 -9.00 3.05 2.05
CA ALA A 46 -9.82 2.17 2.88
C ALA A 46 -9.16 0.79 3.00
N PRO A 47 -9.17 0.16 4.19
CA PRO A 47 -8.57 -1.15 4.37
C PRO A 47 -9.16 -2.16 3.40
N ILE A 48 -8.34 -2.74 2.54
CA ILE A 48 -8.76 -3.74 1.55
C ILE A 48 -8.82 -5.10 2.24
N HIS A 49 -10.00 -5.71 2.23
CA HIS A 49 -10.16 -7.06 2.80
C HIS A 49 -9.52 -8.10 1.87
N PRO A 50 -8.80 -9.12 2.41
CA PRO A 50 -8.23 -10.19 1.57
C PRO A 50 -9.24 -10.91 0.68
N GLY A 51 -10.51 -10.91 1.05
CA GLY A 51 -11.59 -11.46 0.25
C GLY A 51 -11.88 -10.69 -1.04
N GLU A 52 -11.65 -9.37 -1.06
CA GLU A 52 -11.75 -8.55 -2.27
C GLU A 52 -10.66 -8.94 -3.25
N VAL A 53 -9.42 -9.02 -2.80
CA VAL A 53 -8.28 -9.49 -3.60
C VAL A 53 -8.54 -10.91 -4.12
N LEU A 54 -9.06 -11.81 -3.26
CA LEU A 54 -9.42 -13.18 -3.67
C LEU A 54 -10.47 -13.19 -4.78
N MET A 55 -11.49 -12.33 -4.68
CA MET A 55 -12.56 -12.27 -5.67
C MET A 55 -12.09 -11.67 -6.98
N GLU A 56 -11.54 -10.47 -6.95
CA GLU A 56 -11.22 -9.67 -8.13
C GLU A 56 -9.99 -10.21 -8.88
N ASP A 57 -8.89 -10.43 -8.17
CA ASP A 57 -7.63 -10.81 -8.82
C ASP A 57 -7.52 -12.30 -9.13
N PHE A 58 -8.11 -13.17 -8.28
CA PHE A 58 -7.94 -14.61 -8.43
C PHE A 58 -9.19 -15.30 -8.99
N ILE A 59 -10.36 -15.12 -8.40
CA ILE A 59 -11.56 -15.82 -8.87
C ILE A 59 -11.98 -15.29 -10.23
N GLU A 60 -12.15 -14.00 -10.37
CA GLU A 60 -12.49 -13.36 -11.65
C GLU A 60 -11.32 -13.40 -12.63
N GLY A 61 -10.10 -13.10 -12.17
CA GLY A 61 -8.90 -13.11 -13.01
C GLY A 61 -8.62 -14.46 -13.67
N PHE A 62 -8.89 -15.58 -12.98
CA PHE A 62 -8.76 -16.93 -13.54
C PHE A 62 -10.06 -17.50 -14.13
N GLY A 63 -11.16 -16.76 -14.09
CA GLY A 63 -12.45 -17.20 -14.63
C GLY A 63 -13.03 -18.44 -13.93
N ILE A 64 -12.79 -18.60 -12.64
CA ILE A 64 -13.30 -19.70 -11.82
C ILE A 64 -14.47 -19.23 -10.96
N THR A 65 -15.23 -20.16 -10.39
CA THR A 65 -16.30 -19.83 -9.46
C THR A 65 -15.88 -20.06 -8.01
N GLN A 66 -16.50 -19.37 -7.07
CA GLN A 66 -16.27 -19.58 -5.63
C GLN A 66 -16.48 -21.05 -5.24
N HIS A 67 -17.50 -21.70 -5.83
CA HIS A 67 -17.80 -23.11 -5.59
C HIS A 67 -16.68 -24.02 -6.09
N LYS A 68 -16.19 -23.79 -7.33
CA LYS A 68 -15.09 -24.56 -7.91
C LYS A 68 -13.81 -24.42 -7.07
N LEU A 69 -13.49 -23.20 -6.62
CA LEU A 69 -12.39 -22.97 -5.73
C LEU A 69 -12.54 -23.74 -4.43
N ALA A 70 -13.70 -23.64 -3.77
CA ALA A 70 -13.96 -24.31 -2.50
C ALA A 70 -13.76 -25.84 -2.58
N VAL A 71 -14.28 -26.45 -3.64
CA VAL A 71 -14.11 -27.88 -3.90
C VAL A 71 -12.64 -28.22 -4.13
N ALA A 72 -11.94 -27.42 -4.94
CA ALA A 72 -10.53 -27.67 -5.30
C ALA A 72 -9.60 -27.60 -4.09
N ILE A 73 -9.85 -26.70 -3.14
CA ILE A 73 -9.02 -26.56 -1.93
C ILE A 73 -9.55 -27.32 -0.71
N GLY A 74 -10.67 -28.05 -0.89
CA GLY A 74 -11.25 -28.91 0.15
C GLY A 74 -11.83 -28.15 1.35
N VAL A 75 -12.54 -27.04 1.09
CA VAL A 75 -13.27 -26.28 2.10
C VAL A 75 -14.74 -26.14 1.72
N SER A 76 -15.59 -25.76 2.67
CA SER A 76 -17.00 -25.53 2.36
C SER A 76 -17.17 -24.29 1.46
N PRO A 77 -18.08 -24.31 0.47
CA PRO A 77 -18.41 -23.13 -0.35
C PRO A 77 -18.82 -21.92 0.49
N ARG A 78 -19.48 -22.14 1.60
CA ARG A 78 -19.84 -21.10 2.56
C ARG A 78 -18.62 -20.37 3.10
N ARG A 79 -17.50 -21.09 3.41
CA ARG A 79 -16.25 -20.47 3.89
C ARG A 79 -15.70 -19.48 2.88
N ILE A 80 -15.63 -19.86 1.60
CA ILE A 80 -15.15 -18.97 0.53
C ILE A 80 -16.08 -17.77 0.38
N ASN A 81 -17.39 -18.00 0.37
CA ASN A 81 -18.37 -16.93 0.28
C ASN A 81 -18.26 -15.92 1.45
N GLU A 82 -18.11 -16.40 2.68
CA GLU A 82 -17.91 -15.55 3.86
C GLU A 82 -16.61 -14.72 3.78
N ILE A 83 -15.52 -15.28 3.25
CA ILE A 83 -14.24 -14.59 3.05
C ILE A 83 -14.38 -13.50 1.99
N VAL A 84 -14.96 -13.83 0.84
CA VAL A 84 -15.18 -12.90 -0.28
C VAL A 84 -16.02 -11.69 0.14
N HIS A 85 -17.04 -11.91 0.99
CA HIS A 85 -17.90 -10.85 1.50
C HIS A 85 -17.38 -10.15 2.77
N GLY A 86 -16.12 -10.38 3.16
CA GLY A 86 -15.52 -9.74 4.31
C GLY A 86 -16.09 -10.14 5.68
N LYS A 87 -16.93 -11.20 5.73
CA LYS A 87 -17.54 -11.71 6.95
C LYS A 87 -16.63 -12.63 7.75
N ARG A 88 -15.58 -13.12 7.13
CA ARG A 88 -14.58 -14.02 7.72
C ARG A 88 -13.19 -13.67 7.22
N GLY A 89 -12.22 -13.62 8.12
CA GLY A 89 -10.82 -13.46 7.78
C GLY A 89 -10.19 -14.74 7.17
N VAL A 90 -9.05 -14.56 6.53
CA VAL A 90 -8.23 -15.67 6.04
C VAL A 90 -7.40 -16.22 7.18
N THR A 91 -7.63 -17.48 7.54
CA THR A 91 -6.84 -18.20 8.55
C THR A 91 -5.61 -18.86 7.92
N ALA A 92 -4.63 -19.26 8.74
CA ALA A 92 -3.44 -19.95 8.28
C ALA A 92 -3.76 -21.23 7.46
N ASP A 93 -4.76 -22.03 7.89
CA ASP A 93 -5.23 -23.19 7.11
C ASP A 93 -5.73 -22.79 5.72
N THR A 94 -6.55 -21.74 5.64
CA THR A 94 -7.06 -21.24 4.36
C THR A 94 -5.93 -20.66 3.51
N ALA A 95 -5.02 -19.90 4.11
CA ALA A 95 -3.86 -19.31 3.43
C ALA A 95 -2.97 -20.38 2.79
N MET A 96 -2.69 -21.47 3.50
CA MET A 96 -1.91 -22.60 2.97
C MET A 96 -2.60 -23.28 1.78
N ARG A 97 -3.92 -23.47 1.86
CA ARG A 97 -4.70 -24.10 0.79
C ARG A 97 -4.77 -23.21 -0.45
N LEU A 98 -5.05 -21.91 -0.27
CA LEU A 98 -5.07 -20.93 -1.35
C LEU A 98 -3.70 -20.79 -2.02
N SER A 99 -2.63 -20.72 -1.23
CA SER A 99 -1.27 -20.64 -1.76
C SER A 99 -0.90 -21.85 -2.61
N ARG A 100 -1.28 -23.03 -2.18
CA ARG A 100 -1.03 -24.27 -2.93
C ARG A 100 -1.80 -24.30 -4.25
N TYR A 101 -3.03 -23.82 -4.25
CA TYR A 101 -3.87 -23.83 -5.44
C TYR A 101 -3.47 -22.78 -6.46
N PHE A 102 -3.19 -21.55 -6.02
CA PHE A 102 -2.84 -20.42 -6.88
C PHE A 102 -1.33 -20.27 -7.15
N GLY A 103 -0.48 -21.06 -6.52
CA GLY A 103 0.97 -20.93 -6.65
C GLY A 103 1.55 -19.69 -5.95
N THR A 104 0.84 -19.11 -4.99
CA THR A 104 1.30 -18.01 -4.14
C THR A 104 1.99 -18.55 -2.89
N THR A 105 2.38 -17.65 -1.97
CA THR A 105 2.89 -18.04 -0.65
C THR A 105 1.81 -17.91 0.42
N PRO A 106 1.82 -18.73 1.48
CA PRO A 106 0.91 -18.54 2.61
C PRO A 106 1.06 -17.15 3.25
N GLY A 107 2.31 -16.63 3.29
CA GLY A 107 2.62 -15.30 3.79
C GLY A 107 1.92 -14.19 3.02
N PHE A 108 1.73 -14.33 1.72
CA PHE A 108 0.96 -13.36 0.93
C PHE A 108 -0.46 -13.15 1.50
N TRP A 109 -1.20 -14.24 1.72
CA TRP A 109 -2.57 -14.17 2.25
C TRP A 109 -2.62 -13.70 3.70
N MET A 110 -1.67 -14.15 4.52
CA MET A 110 -1.60 -13.74 5.92
C MET A 110 -1.19 -12.27 6.07
N ASN A 111 -0.31 -11.75 5.22
CA ASN A 111 0.07 -10.34 5.22
C ASN A 111 -1.11 -9.43 4.82
N LEU A 112 -1.92 -9.83 3.84
CA LEU A 112 -3.14 -9.11 3.50
C LEU A 112 -4.11 -9.06 4.69
N GLN A 113 -4.32 -10.17 5.37
CA GLN A 113 -5.18 -10.26 6.55
C GLN A 113 -4.66 -9.39 7.70
N MET A 114 -3.38 -9.51 8.02
CA MET A 114 -2.73 -8.73 9.07
C MET A 114 -2.83 -7.23 8.78
N ARG A 115 -2.54 -6.82 7.56
CA ARG A 115 -2.63 -5.41 7.18
C ARG A 115 -4.04 -4.86 7.35
N TYR A 116 -5.04 -5.58 6.87
CA TYR A 116 -6.44 -5.24 7.03
C TYR A 116 -6.85 -5.09 8.50
N GLU A 117 -6.44 -6.04 9.35
CA GLU A 117 -6.75 -6.02 10.78
C GLU A 117 -6.07 -4.87 11.52
N LEU A 118 -4.79 -4.58 11.18
CA LEU A 118 -4.06 -3.46 11.76
C LEU A 118 -4.67 -2.12 11.37
N ASP A 119 -4.99 -1.93 10.09
CA ASP A 119 -5.58 -0.68 9.61
C ASP A 119 -6.94 -0.43 10.30
N ARG A 120 -7.76 -1.47 10.49
CA ARG A 120 -9.02 -1.37 11.22
C ARG A 120 -8.85 -1.12 12.72
N ALA A 121 -7.86 -1.77 13.31
CA ALA A 121 -7.55 -1.58 14.74
C ALA A 121 -7.02 -0.17 14.99
N GLU A 122 -6.21 0.37 14.10
CA GLU A 122 -5.70 1.74 14.18
C GLU A 122 -6.83 2.76 14.08
N ASP A 123 -7.80 2.55 13.19
CA ASP A 123 -8.99 3.40 13.08
C ASP A 123 -9.85 3.37 14.35
N ALA A 124 -9.98 2.21 14.98
CA ALA A 124 -10.79 2.04 16.17
C ALA A 124 -10.11 2.52 17.46
N LEU A 125 -8.79 2.42 17.54
CA LEU A 125 -8.02 2.61 18.77
C LEU A 125 -7.15 3.89 18.75
N GLY A 126 -7.14 4.68 17.68
CA GLY A 126 -6.21 5.80 17.49
C GLY A 126 -6.09 6.73 18.70
N ASP A 127 -7.22 7.15 19.27
CA ASP A 127 -7.24 8.02 20.44
C ASP A 127 -6.76 7.28 21.71
N THR A 128 -7.11 6.02 21.86
CA THR A 128 -6.69 5.18 23.00
C THR A 128 -5.19 4.91 22.95
N LEU A 129 -4.63 4.64 21.79
CA LEU A 129 -3.19 4.39 21.60
C LEU A 129 -2.35 5.62 21.94
N SER A 130 -2.85 6.82 21.66
CA SER A 130 -2.19 8.08 21.99
C SER A 130 -2.00 8.28 23.49
N GLY A 131 -2.84 7.66 24.31
CA GLY A 131 -2.75 7.70 25.78
C GLY A 131 -1.75 6.69 26.37
N ILE A 132 -1.25 5.75 25.57
CA ILE A 132 -0.29 4.74 26.04
C ILE A 132 1.14 5.31 25.98
N VAL A 133 1.72 5.51 27.16
CA VAL A 133 3.10 6.01 27.29
C VAL A 133 4.08 4.84 27.19
N PRO A 134 5.04 4.87 26.25
CA PRO A 134 6.06 3.82 26.16
C PRO A 134 6.89 3.74 27.44
N LEU A 135 7.18 2.53 27.92
CA LEU A 135 7.95 2.28 29.13
C LEU A 135 9.33 2.98 29.12
N ALA A 136 10.01 2.98 27.99
CA ALA A 136 11.31 3.64 27.84
C ALA A 136 11.26 5.16 28.12
N THR A 137 10.12 5.82 27.83
CA THR A 137 9.94 7.26 28.10
C THR A 137 9.74 7.53 29.61
N VAL A 138 9.10 6.60 30.31
CA VAL A 138 8.89 6.71 31.77
C VAL A 138 10.22 6.56 32.51
N GLU A 139 11.10 5.66 32.09
CA GLU A 139 12.40 5.43 32.71
C GLU A 139 13.35 6.64 32.59
N VAL A 140 13.34 7.33 31.46
CA VAL A 140 14.15 8.55 31.24
C VAL A 140 13.65 9.70 32.12
N ALA A 141 12.34 9.89 32.25
CA ALA A 141 11.76 10.93 33.10
C ALA A 141 12.08 10.71 34.58
N SER A 142 12.14 9.48 35.07
CA SER A 142 12.47 9.17 36.46
C SER A 142 13.97 9.35 36.80
N LYS A 143 14.85 9.24 35.81
CA LYS A 143 16.32 9.43 35.98
C LYS A 143 16.75 10.91 35.90
N VAL A 144 15.92 11.80 35.40
CA VAL A 144 16.23 13.24 35.30
C VAL A 144 15.79 14.02 36.54
N SER A 145 15.04 13.40 37.45
CA SER A 145 14.53 14.02 38.69
C SER A 145 15.40 13.77 39.92
N ILE A 146 16.74 13.74 39.75
CA ILE A 146 17.69 13.73 40.88
C ILE A 146 18.58 14.97 40.79
#